data_7d7a2565a6cb5f002e2863c462f724a4
#
_entry.id   7d7a2565a6cb5f002e2863c462f724a4
#
_cell.length_a   1.000
_cell.length_b   1.000
_cell.length_c   1.000
_cell.angle_alpha   90.00
_cell.angle_beta   90.00
_cell.angle_gamma   90.00
#
_symmetry.space_group_name_H-M   'P 1'
#
loop_
_entity.id
_entity.type
_entity.pdbx_description
1 polymer ?
#
loop_
_entity_poly.entity_id
_entity_poly.type
_entity_poly.pdbx_seq_one_letter_code
_entity_poly.pdbx_strand_id
1 'polypeptide(L)'
;MSPLSGPAENDRPGASERTGPSERTGPSEATGTPALWGTAPPRTPLTWLYAPGDRPDVVRKALSSGADVVIVDLEDAVAPHRKAYALDATADLLADAHPVPVHVRVHTSRDIPTLAPLRGLCGLRVPKVTHATDIHRIAELAPGLPLYPLLENALAVEHAYAIATAHPAVRGIALGEADLRADLGVREDSALDWPRGRVVVAARAAALPPPAQSVHPDVGDLEALAAGCARGRAMGFLGRAAIHPRQLPVIERAYLPTPEEIDAAREVVEAAATEQGALALPDGRFVDAAVVEGAHRVLALAARAG
;
A
#
# COMPACT_ATOMS: atom_id res chain seq x y z
N MET A 1 16.42 -43.26 54.52
CA MET A 1 15.38 -44.04 55.22
C MET A 1 14.08 -43.76 54.50
N SER A 2 13.68 -44.73 53.66
CA SER A 2 12.32 -44.93 53.14
C SER A 2 11.42 -45.43 54.33
N PRO A 3 10.07 -45.60 54.22
CA PRO A 3 9.32 -46.06 53.05
C PRO A 3 7.90 -45.43 52.83
N LEU A 4 7.37 -45.54 51.60
CA LEU A 4 6.27 -46.37 51.13
C LEU A 4 4.85 -46.09 51.70
N SER A 5 3.86 -45.77 50.82
CA SER A 5 2.73 -46.67 50.52
C SER A 5 1.75 -45.99 49.54
N GLY A 6 1.44 -46.59 48.42
CA GLY A 6 0.21 -46.42 47.63
C GLY A 6 -0.83 -47.47 48.07
N PRO A 7 -1.82 -47.93 47.24
CA PRO A 7 -2.84 -47.24 46.43
C PRO A 7 -4.26 -47.76 46.75
N ALA A 8 -5.32 -47.18 46.14
CA ALA A 8 -6.63 -47.87 45.92
C ALA A 8 -7.40 -47.01 44.88
N GLU A 9 -7.72 -47.44 43.72
CA GLU A 9 -8.65 -48.41 43.15
C GLU A 9 -10.14 -47.99 43.21
N ASN A 10 -10.70 -47.88 42.00
CA ASN A 10 -12.04 -48.16 41.51
C ASN A 10 -13.25 -47.30 41.91
N ASP A 11 -13.90 -46.70 40.96
CA ASP A 11 -15.18 -47.18 40.42
C ASP A 11 -15.64 -46.40 39.15
N ARG A 12 -16.00 -47.15 38.09
CA ARG A 12 -16.93 -46.75 37.01
C ARG A 12 -18.26 -47.48 37.34
N PRO A 13 -19.46 -47.09 36.81
CA PRO A 13 -19.78 -46.73 35.42
C PRO A 13 -20.89 -45.70 35.23
N GLY A 14 -21.14 -45.28 34.01
CA GLY A 14 -22.37 -44.59 33.63
C GLY A 14 -22.31 -44.06 32.18
N ALA A 15 -22.96 -44.81 31.29
CA ALA A 15 -23.02 -44.57 29.85
C ALA A 15 -24.08 -43.56 29.47
N SER A 16 -23.94 -43.08 28.22
CA SER A 16 -24.95 -42.55 27.29
C SER A 16 -25.25 -41.05 27.39
N GLU A 17 -24.85 -40.31 26.36
CA GLU A 17 -25.80 -39.83 25.34
C GLU A 17 -25.05 -39.19 24.16
N ARG A 18 -25.36 -39.69 22.96
CA ARG A 18 -24.89 -39.14 21.69
C ARG A 18 -25.70 -37.87 21.36
N THR A 19 -25.07 -36.73 21.21
CA THR A 19 -25.64 -35.63 20.48
C THR A 19 -24.74 -35.32 19.27
N GLY A 20 -25.40 -35.16 18.12
CA GLY A 20 -24.85 -35.12 16.78
C GLY A 20 -23.93 -33.95 16.47
N PRO A 21 -23.37 -33.91 15.26
CA PRO A 21 -22.33 -32.96 14.88
C PRO A 21 -22.89 -31.54 14.80
N SER A 22 -22.29 -30.64 15.57
CA SER A 22 -22.47 -29.20 15.47
C SER A 22 -22.03 -28.73 14.07
N GLU A 23 -22.95 -28.16 13.33
CA GLU A 23 -22.70 -27.46 12.08
C GLU A 23 -21.61 -26.39 12.29
N ARG A 24 -20.50 -26.54 11.57
CA ARG A 24 -19.51 -25.48 11.43
C ARG A 24 -20.12 -24.41 10.55
N THR A 25 -20.51 -23.32 11.15
CA THR A 25 -20.76 -22.07 10.44
C THR A 25 -19.47 -21.67 9.71
N GLY A 26 -19.54 -21.64 8.37
CA GLY A 26 -18.47 -21.16 7.51
C GLY A 26 -18.16 -19.68 7.79
N PRO A 27 -17.00 -19.20 7.33
CA PRO A 27 -16.64 -17.80 7.53
C PRO A 27 -17.70 -16.89 6.90
N SER A 28 -18.20 -15.96 7.73
CA SER A 28 -19.10 -14.88 7.34
C SER A 28 -18.55 -14.16 6.12
N GLU A 29 -19.34 -14.09 5.06
CA GLU A 29 -19.07 -13.25 3.90
C GLU A 29 -18.76 -11.82 4.38
N ALA A 30 -17.53 -11.37 4.06
CA ALA A 30 -17.12 -10.01 4.28
C ALA A 30 -18.09 -9.10 3.52
N THR A 31 -18.89 -8.35 4.25
CA THR A 31 -19.75 -7.29 3.70
C THR A 31 -18.89 -6.34 2.88
N GLY A 32 -19.06 -6.38 1.56
CA GLY A 32 -18.34 -5.54 0.63
C GLY A 32 -18.52 -4.07 0.99
N THR A 33 -17.42 -3.38 1.14
CA THR A 33 -17.37 -1.92 1.21
C THR A 33 -18.07 -1.36 -0.04
N PRO A 34 -19.01 -0.41 0.08
CA PRO A 34 -19.66 0.16 -1.08
C PRO A 34 -18.61 0.79 -1.97
N ALA A 35 -18.62 0.42 -3.25
CA ALA A 35 -17.73 0.97 -4.26
C ALA A 35 -18.03 2.48 -4.41
N LEU A 36 -17.15 3.30 -3.86
CA LEU A 36 -17.16 4.76 -4.05
C LEU A 36 -16.66 5.17 -5.44
N TRP A 37 -16.39 4.22 -6.31
CA TRP A 37 -15.81 4.42 -7.64
C TRP A 37 -16.74 3.86 -8.69
N GLY A 38 -16.82 4.54 -9.83
CA GLY A 38 -17.65 4.14 -10.96
C GLY A 38 -17.49 2.67 -11.37
N THR A 39 -18.39 2.16 -12.19
CA THR A 39 -18.70 0.76 -12.52
C THR A 39 -17.57 -0.12 -13.10
N ALA A 40 -16.33 0.37 -13.21
CA ALA A 40 -15.16 -0.43 -13.57
C ALA A 40 -14.38 -0.83 -12.29
N PRO A 41 -13.81 -2.05 -12.21
CA PRO A 41 -12.94 -2.40 -11.09
C PRO A 41 -11.79 -1.39 -11.00
N PRO A 42 -11.46 -0.89 -9.80
CA PRO A 42 -10.43 0.13 -9.66
C PRO A 42 -9.11 -0.42 -10.19
N ARG A 43 -8.52 0.29 -11.17
CA ARG A 43 -7.17 -0.03 -11.65
C ARG A 43 -6.18 0.03 -10.48
N THR A 44 -5.31 -0.97 -10.37
CA THR A 44 -4.21 -0.92 -9.40
C THR A 44 -3.31 0.28 -9.71
N PRO A 45 -3.18 1.26 -8.84
CA PRO A 45 -2.39 2.46 -9.14
C PRO A 45 -0.90 2.14 -9.19
N LEU A 46 -0.20 2.70 -10.18
CA LEU A 46 1.26 2.63 -10.34
C LEU A 46 1.92 4.00 -10.20
N THR A 47 1.15 5.07 -10.36
CA THR A 47 1.65 6.44 -10.39
C THR A 47 0.89 7.33 -9.41
N TRP A 48 1.62 8.04 -8.55
CA TRP A 48 1.10 9.04 -7.62
C TRP A 48 1.83 10.36 -7.85
N LEU A 49 1.14 11.35 -8.44
CA LEU A 49 1.76 12.62 -8.78
C LEU A 49 1.53 13.66 -7.69
N TYR A 50 2.59 14.12 -7.07
CA TYR A 50 2.56 15.25 -6.14
C TYR A 50 2.40 16.57 -6.87
N ALA A 51 1.56 17.45 -6.31
CA ALA A 51 1.39 18.82 -6.76
C ALA A 51 1.24 19.75 -5.54
N PRO A 52 1.95 20.89 -5.48
CA PRO A 52 1.87 21.82 -4.34
C PRO A 52 0.50 22.47 -4.24
N GLY A 53 -0.13 22.41 -3.06
CA GLY A 53 -1.49 22.90 -2.83
C GLY A 53 -1.63 24.41 -2.94
N ASP A 54 -0.53 25.15 -2.79
CA ASP A 54 -0.51 26.60 -2.99
C ASP A 54 -0.42 27.04 -4.47
N ARG A 55 -0.47 26.06 -5.40
CA ARG A 55 -0.44 26.30 -6.86
C ARG A 55 -1.62 25.61 -7.55
N PRO A 56 -2.84 26.16 -7.46
CA PRO A 56 -4.04 25.52 -8.02
C PRO A 56 -3.97 25.23 -9.52
N ASP A 57 -3.20 26.04 -10.28
CA ASP A 57 -2.94 25.81 -11.70
C ASP A 57 -2.09 24.56 -11.96
N VAL A 58 -1.10 24.27 -11.10
CA VAL A 58 -0.28 23.06 -11.16
C VAL A 58 -1.12 21.84 -10.76
N VAL A 59 -1.97 21.96 -9.72
CA VAL A 59 -2.88 20.89 -9.31
C VAL A 59 -3.84 20.52 -10.45
N ARG A 60 -4.47 21.53 -11.12
CA ARG A 60 -5.33 21.28 -12.28
C ARG A 60 -4.60 20.56 -13.43
N LYS A 61 -3.35 20.93 -13.70
CA LYS A 61 -2.52 20.22 -14.69
C LYS A 61 -2.20 18.80 -14.27
N ALA A 62 -1.96 18.56 -12.97
CA ALA A 62 -1.74 17.22 -12.44
C ALA A 62 -2.97 16.32 -12.61
N LEU A 63 -4.18 16.85 -12.38
CA LEU A 63 -5.44 16.13 -12.61
C LEU A 63 -5.66 15.67 -14.06
N SER A 64 -5.02 16.35 -15.03
CA SER A 64 -5.09 16.01 -16.45
C SER A 64 -3.84 15.31 -16.97
N SER A 65 -2.91 14.89 -16.10
CA SER A 65 -1.60 14.37 -16.50
C SER A 65 -1.59 12.89 -16.88
N GLY A 66 -2.66 12.14 -16.59
CA GLY A 66 -2.70 10.70 -16.72
C GLY A 66 -2.14 9.93 -15.50
N ALA A 67 -1.83 10.60 -14.39
CA ALA A 67 -1.50 9.93 -13.13
C ALA A 67 -2.70 9.13 -12.60
N ASP A 68 -2.43 7.99 -11.96
CA ASP A 68 -3.49 7.18 -11.34
C ASP A 68 -4.08 7.83 -10.09
N VAL A 69 -3.26 8.56 -9.35
CA VAL A 69 -3.63 9.34 -8.16
C VAL A 69 -2.89 10.65 -8.18
N VAL A 70 -3.56 11.74 -7.86
CA VAL A 70 -2.93 13.04 -7.60
C VAL A 70 -2.84 13.25 -6.10
N ILE A 71 -1.67 13.68 -5.62
CA ILE A 71 -1.45 14.02 -4.22
C ILE A 71 -1.27 15.54 -4.14
N VAL A 72 -2.26 16.22 -3.57
CA VAL A 72 -2.11 17.64 -3.23
C VAL A 72 -1.29 17.76 -1.96
N ASP A 73 -0.19 18.44 -2.04
CA ASP A 73 0.75 18.58 -0.94
C ASP A 73 0.54 19.88 -0.17
N LEU A 74 0.24 19.76 1.12
CA LEU A 74 0.16 20.88 2.06
C LEU A 74 1.38 20.96 2.98
N GLU A 75 2.34 20.03 2.81
CA GLU A 75 3.52 19.96 3.67
C GLU A 75 4.76 20.57 3.00
N ASP A 76 5.77 19.79 2.66
CA ASP A 76 7.10 20.29 2.29
C ASP A 76 7.11 21.13 1.01
N ALA A 77 6.22 20.86 0.07
CA ALA A 77 6.14 21.64 -1.17
C ALA A 77 5.54 23.04 -0.99
N VAL A 78 5.05 23.38 0.21
CA VAL A 78 4.39 24.66 0.49
C VAL A 78 5.17 25.43 1.56
N ALA A 79 5.52 26.67 1.29
CA ALA A 79 6.21 27.53 2.24
C ALA A 79 5.34 27.83 3.49
N PRO A 80 5.92 28.03 4.68
CA PRO A 80 5.16 28.21 5.93
C PRO A 80 4.09 29.31 5.86
N HIS A 81 4.42 30.44 5.25
CA HIS A 81 3.51 31.58 5.12
C HIS A 81 2.37 31.36 4.09
N ARG A 82 2.44 30.28 3.30
CA ARG A 82 1.45 29.89 2.28
C ARG A 82 0.53 28.78 2.73
N LYS A 83 0.75 28.16 3.90
CA LYS A 83 0.00 26.98 4.37
C LYS A 83 -1.51 27.23 4.43
N ALA A 84 -1.94 28.37 5.01
CA ALA A 84 -3.36 28.71 5.09
C ALA A 84 -4.00 28.82 3.69
N TYR A 85 -3.35 29.58 2.79
CA TYR A 85 -3.81 29.69 1.40
C TYR A 85 -3.88 28.33 0.69
N ALA A 86 -2.87 27.47 0.89
CA ALA A 86 -2.84 26.14 0.29
C ALA A 86 -4.01 25.26 0.79
N LEU A 87 -4.33 25.33 2.08
CA LEU A 87 -5.46 24.62 2.67
C LEU A 87 -6.79 25.11 2.05
N ASP A 88 -7.02 26.43 2.01
CA ASP A 88 -8.24 27.02 1.44
C ASP A 88 -8.40 26.66 -0.05
N ALA A 89 -7.34 26.84 -0.86
CA ALA A 89 -7.35 26.50 -2.28
C ALA A 89 -7.56 25.01 -2.54
N THR A 90 -7.05 24.15 -1.65
CA THR A 90 -7.27 22.70 -1.72
C THR A 90 -8.70 22.35 -1.32
N ALA A 91 -9.26 23.01 -0.31
CA ALA A 91 -10.65 22.80 0.08
C ALA A 91 -11.62 23.23 -1.04
N ASP A 92 -11.40 24.37 -1.69
CA ASP A 92 -12.17 24.81 -2.84
C ASP A 92 -12.12 23.80 -4.00
N LEU A 93 -10.93 23.27 -4.29
CA LEU A 93 -10.76 22.24 -5.32
C LEU A 93 -11.56 20.98 -5.00
N LEU A 94 -11.50 20.51 -3.75
CA LEU A 94 -12.09 19.26 -3.30
C LEU A 94 -13.59 19.35 -2.98
N ALA A 95 -14.21 20.52 -3.12
CA ALA A 95 -15.66 20.66 -2.99
C ALA A 95 -16.40 19.75 -3.98
N ASP A 96 -15.82 19.53 -5.16
CA ASP A 96 -16.32 18.64 -6.20
C ASP A 96 -15.47 17.36 -6.32
N ALA A 97 -16.09 16.29 -6.81
CA ALA A 97 -15.38 15.05 -7.15
C ALA A 97 -14.60 15.21 -8.47
N HIS A 98 -13.47 14.51 -8.59
CA HIS A 98 -12.60 14.52 -9.75
C HIS A 98 -12.58 13.16 -10.47
N PRO A 99 -12.31 13.13 -11.80
CA PRO A 99 -12.18 11.88 -12.55
C PRO A 99 -11.02 10.99 -12.08
N VAL A 100 -9.98 11.60 -11.51
CA VAL A 100 -8.82 10.93 -10.93
C VAL A 100 -8.89 11.05 -9.40
N PRO A 101 -8.57 9.99 -8.64
CA PRO A 101 -8.51 10.04 -7.18
C PRO A 101 -7.55 11.11 -6.68
N VAL A 102 -8.02 11.95 -5.75
CA VAL A 102 -7.20 12.97 -5.12
C VAL A 102 -6.94 12.60 -3.66
N HIS A 103 -5.68 12.47 -3.31
CA HIS A 103 -5.21 12.39 -1.93
C HIS A 103 -4.65 13.73 -1.50
N VAL A 104 -4.64 14.01 -0.20
CA VAL A 104 -3.97 15.17 0.37
C VAL A 104 -2.89 14.73 1.33
N ARG A 105 -1.66 15.20 1.16
CA ARG A 105 -0.64 15.14 2.20
C ARG A 105 -0.85 16.33 3.13
N VAL A 106 -1.39 16.07 4.31
CA VAL A 106 -1.70 17.11 5.29
C VAL A 106 -0.41 17.67 5.91
N HIS A 107 -0.43 18.94 6.28
CA HIS A 107 0.68 19.53 7.04
C HIS A 107 0.57 19.21 8.53
N THR A 108 -0.65 19.32 9.08
CA THR A 108 -0.95 19.00 10.49
C THR A 108 -2.30 18.33 10.62
N SER A 109 -2.54 17.67 11.75
CA SER A 109 -3.86 17.09 12.05
C SER A 109 -4.99 18.15 12.13
N ARG A 110 -4.65 19.44 12.30
CA ARG A 110 -5.63 20.56 12.33
C ARG A 110 -6.24 20.83 10.97
N ASP A 111 -5.59 20.43 9.88
CA ASP A 111 -6.10 20.60 8.52
C ASP A 111 -7.24 19.62 8.21
N ILE A 112 -7.25 18.47 8.91
CA ILE A 112 -8.13 17.32 8.62
C ILE A 112 -9.62 17.66 8.74
N PRO A 113 -10.11 18.34 9.78
CA PRO A 113 -11.53 18.68 9.89
C PRO A 113 -12.06 19.55 8.74
N THR A 114 -11.22 20.37 8.13
CA THR A 114 -11.58 21.16 6.94
C THR A 114 -11.69 20.30 5.69
N LEU A 115 -10.83 19.28 5.57
CA LEU A 115 -10.71 18.45 4.36
C LEU A 115 -11.62 17.21 4.39
N ALA A 116 -11.78 16.58 5.55
CA ALA A 116 -12.45 15.30 5.69
C ALA A 116 -13.89 15.24 5.12
N PRO A 117 -14.73 16.28 5.22
CA PRO A 117 -16.09 16.25 4.68
C PRO A 117 -16.17 16.47 3.16
N LEU A 118 -15.07 16.76 2.47
CA LEU A 118 -15.07 17.17 1.08
C LEU A 118 -15.18 15.97 0.13
N ARG A 119 -16.08 16.05 -0.84
CA ARG A 119 -16.42 14.96 -1.77
C ARG A 119 -15.29 14.55 -2.70
N GLY A 120 -14.39 15.46 -3.02
CA GLY A 120 -13.23 15.22 -3.88
C GLY A 120 -12.07 14.53 -3.18
N LEU A 121 -12.10 14.42 -1.85
CA LEU A 121 -11.02 13.79 -1.09
C LEU A 121 -11.19 12.26 -1.07
N CYS A 122 -10.16 11.57 -1.55
CA CYS A 122 -10.16 10.10 -1.66
C CYS A 122 -9.21 9.41 -0.68
N GLY A 123 -8.35 10.15 0.00
CA GLY A 123 -7.45 9.63 1.01
C GLY A 123 -6.51 10.67 1.60
N LEU A 124 -6.01 10.39 2.78
CA LEU A 124 -5.05 11.24 3.47
C LEU A 124 -3.66 10.59 3.48
N ARG A 125 -2.64 11.32 3.04
CA ARG A 125 -1.24 11.01 3.28
C ARG A 125 -0.83 11.67 4.60
N VAL A 126 -0.47 10.84 5.58
CA VAL A 126 -0.20 11.29 6.94
C VAL A 126 1.31 11.25 7.20
N PRO A 127 1.98 12.42 7.16
CA PRO A 127 3.42 12.49 7.44
C PRO A 127 3.69 12.35 8.94
N LYS A 128 4.97 12.14 9.29
CA LYS A 128 5.52 12.19 10.65
C LYS A 128 4.84 11.25 11.67
N VAL A 129 4.26 10.15 11.15
CA VAL A 129 3.70 9.07 11.98
C VAL A 129 4.85 8.30 12.63
N THR A 130 4.75 8.05 13.93
CA THR A 130 5.75 7.28 14.69
C THR A 130 5.14 6.09 15.45
N HIS A 131 3.85 6.14 15.74
CA HIS A 131 3.16 5.13 16.56
C HIS A 131 1.75 4.82 16.02
N ALA A 132 1.23 3.64 16.37
CA ALA A 132 -0.16 3.25 16.09
C ALA A 132 -1.19 4.25 16.66
N THR A 133 -0.89 4.87 17.79
CA THR A 133 -1.74 5.88 18.43
C THR A 133 -1.94 7.14 17.58
N ASP A 134 -0.97 7.48 16.73
CA ASP A 134 -1.10 8.61 15.81
C ASP A 134 -2.20 8.31 14.79
N ILE A 135 -2.23 7.07 14.30
CA ILE A 135 -3.25 6.62 13.34
C ILE A 135 -4.65 6.62 13.94
N HIS A 136 -4.80 6.13 15.19
CA HIS A 136 -6.11 6.17 15.86
C HIS A 136 -6.64 7.60 15.97
N ARG A 137 -5.80 8.54 16.41
CA ARG A 137 -6.15 9.96 16.51
C ARG A 137 -6.55 10.57 15.17
N ILE A 138 -5.83 10.23 14.09
CA ILE A 138 -6.17 10.71 12.74
C ILE A 138 -7.48 10.09 12.24
N ALA A 139 -7.71 8.81 12.48
CA ALA A 139 -8.93 8.12 12.09
C ALA A 139 -10.19 8.70 12.77
N GLU A 140 -10.06 9.17 14.01
CA GLU A 140 -11.14 9.89 14.71
C GLU A 140 -11.48 11.24 14.05
N LEU A 141 -10.48 11.94 13.49
CA LEU A 141 -10.67 13.22 12.79
C LEU A 141 -11.19 13.03 11.35
N ALA A 142 -10.99 11.86 10.75
CA ALA A 142 -11.32 11.55 9.38
C ALA A 142 -12.09 10.22 9.26
N PRO A 143 -13.28 10.10 9.88
CA PRO A 143 -14.01 8.84 9.90
C PRO A 143 -14.36 8.37 8.48
N GLY A 144 -13.99 7.11 8.18
CA GLY A 144 -14.27 6.47 6.89
C GLY A 144 -13.29 6.82 5.76
N LEU A 145 -12.39 7.79 5.93
CA LEU A 145 -11.40 8.13 4.92
C LEU A 145 -10.21 7.15 4.92
N PRO A 146 -9.74 6.72 3.74
CA PRO A 146 -8.50 5.97 3.60
C PRO A 146 -7.27 6.74 4.11
N LEU A 147 -6.46 6.09 4.93
CA LEU A 147 -5.23 6.64 5.50
C LEU A 147 -4.00 5.94 4.90
N TYR A 148 -2.98 6.74 4.59
CA TYR A 148 -1.71 6.31 4.03
C TYR A 148 -0.56 6.93 4.84
N PRO A 149 -0.15 6.32 5.97
CA PRO A 149 0.97 6.77 6.79
C PRO A 149 2.28 6.83 5.99
N LEU A 150 3.07 7.88 6.21
CA LEU A 150 4.44 8.01 5.72
C LEU A 150 5.41 7.65 6.84
N LEU A 151 6.22 6.63 6.60
CA LEU A 151 7.28 6.17 7.50
C LEU A 151 8.58 6.87 7.10
N GLU A 152 8.94 7.92 7.80
CA GLU A 152 9.98 8.85 7.37
C GLU A 152 11.06 9.14 8.43
N ASN A 153 11.09 8.34 9.48
CA ASN A 153 12.13 8.30 10.49
C ASN A 153 12.38 6.88 10.99
N ALA A 154 13.47 6.66 11.70
CA ALA A 154 13.89 5.35 12.19
C ALA A 154 12.80 4.68 13.06
N LEU A 155 12.19 5.44 13.98
CA LEU A 155 11.17 4.92 14.88
C LEU A 155 9.91 4.44 14.12
N ALA A 156 9.48 5.19 13.11
CA ALA A 156 8.36 4.79 12.24
C ALA A 156 8.67 3.49 11.48
N VAL A 157 9.89 3.32 11.00
CA VAL A 157 10.32 2.09 10.30
C VAL A 157 10.33 0.90 11.26
N GLU A 158 10.81 1.05 12.49
CA GLU A 158 10.73 0.01 13.52
C GLU A 158 9.26 -0.37 13.82
N HIS A 159 8.38 0.60 13.90
CA HIS A 159 6.96 0.39 14.18
C HIS A 159 6.10 0.10 12.94
N ALA A 160 6.69 -0.12 11.77
CA ALA A 160 5.99 -0.21 10.48
C ALA A 160 4.78 -1.16 10.50
N TYR A 161 4.91 -2.35 11.10
CA TYR A 161 3.80 -3.31 11.19
C TYR A 161 2.69 -2.82 12.14
N ALA A 162 3.06 -2.29 13.31
CA ALA A 162 2.10 -1.76 14.27
C ALA A 162 1.30 -0.57 13.69
N ILE A 163 1.97 0.30 12.92
CA ILE A 163 1.32 1.42 12.21
C ILE A 163 0.40 0.88 11.09
N ALA A 164 0.88 -0.10 10.31
CA ALA A 164 0.13 -0.68 9.20
C ALA A 164 -1.17 -1.38 9.65
N THR A 165 -1.20 -1.95 10.85
CA THR A 165 -2.35 -2.67 11.43
C THR A 165 -3.14 -1.86 12.44
N ALA A 166 -2.78 -0.59 12.68
CA ALA A 166 -3.37 0.22 13.73
C ALA A 166 -4.87 0.44 13.59
N HIS A 167 -5.39 0.61 12.38
CA HIS A 167 -6.80 0.90 12.14
C HIS A 167 -7.27 0.40 10.76
N PRO A 168 -8.52 -0.06 10.60
CA PRO A 168 -9.05 -0.51 9.31
C PRO A 168 -9.04 0.56 8.19
N ALA A 169 -8.95 1.85 8.54
CA ALA A 169 -8.82 2.93 7.57
C ALA A 169 -7.43 2.96 6.90
N VAL A 170 -6.39 2.32 7.45
CA VAL A 170 -5.08 2.22 6.79
C VAL A 170 -5.22 1.35 5.56
N ARG A 171 -4.95 1.91 4.38
CA ARG A 171 -5.06 1.24 3.08
C ARG A 171 -3.72 1.05 2.38
N GLY A 172 -2.66 1.55 2.97
CA GLY A 172 -1.28 1.39 2.50
C GLY A 172 -0.34 2.17 3.40
N ILE A 173 0.94 1.85 3.32
CA ILE A 173 2.02 2.58 3.97
C ILE A 173 3.04 2.98 2.90
N ALA A 174 3.78 4.04 3.12
CA ALA A 174 4.83 4.47 2.22
C ALA A 174 6.06 4.93 3.00
N LEU A 175 7.23 4.84 2.37
CA LEU A 175 8.49 5.30 2.95
C LEU A 175 8.76 6.73 2.50
N GLY A 176 9.03 7.65 3.45
CA GLY A 176 9.50 9.01 3.17
C GLY A 176 11.03 9.05 3.18
N GLU A 177 11.65 8.67 2.03
CA GLU A 177 13.10 8.42 1.99
C GLU A 177 13.96 9.68 2.21
N ALA A 178 13.47 10.86 1.85
CA ALA A 178 14.22 12.10 2.02
C ALA A 178 14.45 12.41 3.52
N ASP A 179 13.36 12.40 4.29
CA ASP A 179 13.41 12.65 5.73
C ASP A 179 14.12 11.51 6.46
N LEU A 180 13.88 10.27 6.06
CA LEU A 180 14.56 9.11 6.65
C LEU A 180 16.08 9.15 6.42
N ARG A 181 16.55 9.58 5.24
CA ARG A 181 17.98 9.79 5.00
C ARG A 181 18.58 10.82 5.96
N ALA A 182 17.86 11.91 6.19
CA ALA A 182 18.29 12.95 7.11
C ALA A 182 18.31 12.44 8.56
N ASP A 183 17.27 11.73 8.99
CA ASP A 183 17.16 11.15 10.32
C ASP A 183 18.26 10.11 10.60
N LEU A 184 18.56 9.23 9.65
CA LEU A 184 19.61 8.22 9.76
C LEU A 184 21.03 8.76 9.52
N GLY A 185 21.17 9.98 8.97
CA GLY A 185 22.47 10.55 8.59
C GLY A 185 23.17 9.81 7.46
N VAL A 186 22.44 9.09 6.59
CA VAL A 186 23.01 8.27 5.52
C VAL A 186 23.04 8.99 4.17
N ARG A 187 24.06 8.71 3.35
CA ARG A 187 24.24 9.30 2.02
C ARG A 187 24.06 8.27 0.89
N GLU A 188 24.53 7.05 1.12
CA GLU A 188 24.48 5.99 0.12
C GLU A 188 23.05 5.43 -0.03
N ASP A 189 22.64 5.16 -1.27
CA ASP A 189 21.29 4.63 -1.56
C ASP A 189 21.08 3.24 -0.97
N SER A 190 22.11 2.40 -0.97
CA SER A 190 22.10 1.06 -0.38
C SER A 190 21.82 1.03 1.12
N ALA A 191 22.09 2.12 1.85
CA ALA A 191 21.78 2.22 3.28
C ALA A 191 20.27 2.20 3.55
N LEU A 192 19.45 2.49 2.55
CA LEU A 192 17.99 2.40 2.66
C LEU A 192 17.40 1.03 2.29
N ASP A 193 18.19 0.06 1.87
CA ASP A 193 17.66 -1.25 1.44
C ASP A 193 16.94 -1.99 2.57
N TRP A 194 17.49 -1.92 3.79
CA TRP A 194 16.82 -2.52 4.94
C TRP A 194 15.49 -1.83 5.27
N PRO A 195 15.39 -0.49 5.41
CA PRO A 195 14.10 0.19 5.59
C PRO A 195 13.09 -0.12 4.47
N ARG A 196 13.54 -0.14 3.21
CA ARG A 196 12.71 -0.51 2.05
C ARG A 196 12.13 -1.91 2.19
N GLY A 197 12.99 -2.91 2.46
CA GLY A 197 12.56 -4.28 2.70
C GLY A 197 11.62 -4.40 3.90
N ARG A 198 11.91 -3.68 4.99
CA ARG A 198 11.08 -3.65 6.21
C ARG A 198 9.65 -3.16 5.93
N VAL A 199 9.51 -2.09 5.15
CA VAL A 199 8.19 -1.53 4.79
C VAL A 199 7.41 -2.48 3.87
N VAL A 200 8.06 -3.11 2.90
CA VAL A 200 7.43 -4.13 2.04
C VAL A 200 6.92 -5.31 2.87
N VAL A 201 7.75 -5.84 3.77
CA VAL A 201 7.35 -6.94 4.68
C VAL A 201 6.20 -6.53 5.59
N ALA A 202 6.26 -5.33 6.18
CA ALA A 202 5.21 -4.82 7.05
C ALA A 202 3.87 -4.67 6.34
N ALA A 203 3.87 -4.11 5.11
CA ALA A 203 2.67 -3.98 4.29
C ALA A 203 2.05 -5.36 3.99
N ARG A 204 2.86 -6.33 3.55
CA ARG A 204 2.39 -7.69 3.24
C ARG A 204 1.86 -8.42 4.48
N ALA A 205 2.54 -8.31 5.62
CA ALA A 205 2.12 -8.89 6.89
C ALA A 205 0.79 -8.30 7.40
N ALA A 206 0.53 -7.03 7.08
CA ALA A 206 -0.73 -6.33 7.38
C ALA A 206 -1.83 -6.55 6.33
N ALA A 207 -1.63 -7.45 5.34
CA ALA A 207 -2.52 -7.68 4.21
C ALA A 207 -2.82 -6.41 3.38
N LEU A 208 -1.91 -5.44 3.40
CA LEU A 208 -1.99 -4.24 2.57
C LEU A 208 -1.40 -4.49 1.17
N PRO A 209 -1.77 -3.68 0.16
CA PRO A 209 -1.11 -3.68 -1.13
C PRO A 209 0.41 -3.42 -0.99
N PRO A 210 1.23 -3.87 -1.97
CA PRO A 210 2.64 -3.48 -2.01
C PRO A 210 2.77 -1.95 -1.97
N PRO A 211 3.73 -1.40 -1.20
CA PRO A 211 3.92 0.04 -1.12
C PRO A 211 4.42 0.62 -2.45
N ALA A 212 4.11 1.89 -2.71
CA ALA A 212 4.75 2.65 -3.77
C ALA A 212 6.14 3.12 -3.31
N GLN A 213 7.11 3.19 -4.24
CA GLN A 213 8.40 3.83 -3.95
C GLN A 213 8.25 5.34 -3.70
N SER A 214 9.18 5.89 -2.95
CA SER A 214 9.36 7.33 -2.78
C SER A 214 9.68 8.04 -4.10
N VAL A 215 9.54 9.36 -4.13
CA VAL A 215 9.85 10.20 -5.29
C VAL A 215 11.29 10.05 -5.76
N HIS A 216 11.52 10.23 -7.06
CA HIS A 216 12.85 10.44 -7.63
C HIS A 216 13.07 11.95 -7.78
N PRO A 217 14.06 12.54 -7.09
CA PRO A 217 14.18 14.00 -6.99
C PRO A 217 14.63 14.68 -8.28
N ASP A 218 15.44 13.98 -9.10
CA ASP A 218 15.91 14.52 -10.37
C ASP A 218 14.88 14.31 -11.48
N VAL A 219 14.20 15.38 -11.86
CA VAL A 219 13.17 15.35 -12.93
C VAL A 219 13.79 15.11 -14.32
N GLY A 220 15.07 15.46 -14.50
CA GLY A 220 15.78 15.33 -15.77
C GLY A 220 16.38 13.97 -16.01
N ASP A 221 16.73 13.24 -14.94
CA ASP A 221 17.38 11.93 -15.03
C ASP A 221 16.34 10.77 -15.07
N LEU A 222 15.79 10.58 -16.26
CA LEU A 222 14.79 9.52 -16.50
C LEU A 222 15.42 8.12 -16.57
N GLU A 223 16.72 8.03 -16.85
CA GLU A 223 17.44 6.75 -16.87
C GLU A 223 17.65 6.24 -15.44
N ALA A 224 18.15 7.07 -14.53
CA ALA A 224 18.24 6.71 -13.11
C ALA A 224 16.86 6.45 -12.48
N LEU A 225 15.82 7.17 -12.90
CA LEU A 225 14.43 6.86 -12.50
C LEU A 225 14.03 5.45 -12.92
N ALA A 226 14.27 5.07 -14.18
CA ALA A 226 13.94 3.73 -14.70
C ALA A 226 14.69 2.63 -13.94
N ALA A 227 16.01 2.80 -13.76
CA ALA A 227 16.84 1.87 -12.99
C ALA A 227 16.36 1.75 -11.53
N GLY A 228 16.02 2.88 -10.90
CA GLY A 228 15.47 2.91 -9.55
C GLY A 228 14.11 2.21 -9.45
N CYS A 229 13.24 2.34 -10.45
CA CYS A 229 11.97 1.62 -10.51
C CYS A 229 12.17 0.11 -10.67
N ALA A 230 13.08 -0.32 -11.54
CA ALA A 230 13.40 -1.73 -11.72
C ALA A 230 13.93 -2.37 -10.42
N ARG A 231 14.83 -1.67 -9.71
CA ARG A 231 15.28 -2.09 -8.38
C ARG A 231 14.14 -2.20 -7.38
N GLY A 232 13.26 -1.19 -7.32
CA GLY A 232 12.12 -1.21 -6.40
C GLY A 232 11.15 -2.36 -6.69
N ARG A 233 10.86 -2.60 -7.98
CA ARG A 233 10.05 -3.75 -8.40
C ARG A 233 10.67 -5.06 -7.94
N ALA A 234 11.98 -5.24 -8.09
CA ALA A 234 12.70 -6.41 -7.58
C ALA A 234 12.66 -6.55 -6.05
N MET A 235 12.51 -5.45 -5.32
CA MET A 235 12.36 -5.45 -3.85
C MET A 235 10.91 -5.66 -3.38
N GLY A 236 9.93 -5.72 -4.28
CA GLY A 236 8.52 -5.95 -3.95
C GLY A 236 7.66 -4.68 -3.81
N PHE A 237 8.15 -3.54 -4.25
CA PHE A 237 7.32 -2.33 -4.42
C PHE A 237 6.43 -2.47 -5.65
N LEU A 238 5.33 -1.70 -5.68
CA LEU A 238 4.45 -1.60 -6.84
C LEU A 238 4.12 -0.13 -7.12
N GLY A 239 4.68 0.38 -8.22
CA GLY A 239 4.56 1.78 -8.59
C GLY A 239 5.48 2.72 -7.81
N ARG A 240 5.38 4.02 -8.13
CA ARG A 240 6.25 5.05 -7.57
C ARG A 240 5.56 6.40 -7.50
N ALA A 241 5.86 7.19 -6.48
CA ALA A 241 5.50 8.58 -6.40
C ALA A 241 6.35 9.42 -7.37
N ALA A 242 5.71 10.40 -8.01
CA ALA A 242 6.31 11.32 -8.98
C ALA A 242 6.12 12.76 -8.52
N ILE A 243 7.03 13.64 -8.94
CA ILE A 243 6.96 15.10 -8.73
C ILE A 243 6.84 15.88 -10.05
N HIS A 244 6.83 15.17 -11.18
CA HIS A 244 6.66 15.77 -12.50
C HIS A 244 5.98 14.80 -13.47
N PRO A 245 5.07 15.27 -14.36
CA PRO A 245 4.38 14.41 -15.33
C PRO A 245 5.29 13.59 -16.26
N ARG A 246 6.49 14.10 -16.59
CA ARG A 246 7.48 13.36 -17.39
C ARG A 246 7.89 12.02 -16.80
N GLN A 247 7.80 11.87 -15.48
CA GLN A 247 8.17 10.64 -14.77
C GLN A 247 7.13 9.53 -14.94
N LEU A 248 5.85 9.89 -15.18
CA LEU A 248 4.73 8.94 -15.19
C LEU A 248 4.91 7.80 -16.22
N PRO A 249 5.22 8.06 -17.51
CA PRO A 249 5.37 6.99 -18.48
C PRO A 249 6.55 6.05 -18.18
N VAL A 250 7.61 6.58 -17.56
CA VAL A 250 8.79 5.79 -17.16
C VAL A 250 8.44 4.86 -16.02
N ILE A 251 7.74 5.37 -15.00
CA ILE A 251 7.26 4.59 -13.86
C ILE A 251 6.30 3.49 -14.34
N GLU A 252 5.30 3.85 -15.12
CA GLU A 252 4.31 2.90 -15.60
C GLU A 252 4.96 1.76 -16.37
N ARG A 253 5.85 2.06 -17.33
CA ARG A 253 6.57 1.05 -18.11
C ARG A 253 7.43 0.13 -17.23
N ALA A 254 8.08 0.66 -16.21
CA ALA A 254 8.97 -0.11 -15.35
C ALA A 254 8.22 -1.11 -14.44
N TYR A 255 6.96 -0.82 -14.09
CA TYR A 255 6.16 -1.67 -13.22
C TYR A 255 5.20 -2.58 -13.96
N LEU A 256 4.82 -2.27 -15.20
CA LEU A 256 4.02 -3.18 -16.03
C LEU A 256 4.85 -4.42 -16.40
N PRO A 257 4.22 -5.60 -16.48
CA PRO A 257 4.92 -6.80 -16.92
C PRO A 257 5.25 -6.71 -18.41
N THR A 258 6.39 -7.31 -18.78
CA THR A 258 6.78 -7.45 -20.19
C THR A 258 5.94 -8.52 -20.88
N PRO A 259 5.88 -8.55 -22.24
CA PRO A 259 5.24 -9.62 -22.98
C PRO A 259 5.75 -11.01 -22.56
N GLU A 260 7.06 -11.15 -22.39
CA GLU A 260 7.71 -12.41 -21.98
C GLU A 260 7.29 -12.84 -20.57
N GLU A 261 7.15 -11.90 -19.63
CA GLU A 261 6.65 -12.19 -18.27
C GLU A 261 5.18 -12.61 -18.30
N ILE A 262 4.37 -12.02 -19.20
CA ILE A 262 2.96 -12.36 -19.38
C ILE A 262 2.83 -13.78 -19.95
N ASP A 263 3.61 -14.10 -20.97
CA ASP A 263 3.58 -15.43 -21.61
C ASP A 263 4.06 -16.51 -20.63
N ALA A 264 5.13 -16.27 -19.89
CA ALA A 264 5.60 -17.16 -18.84
C ALA A 264 4.56 -17.37 -17.72
N ALA A 265 3.83 -16.32 -17.36
CA ALA A 265 2.76 -16.42 -16.37
C ALA A 265 1.57 -17.23 -16.88
N ARG A 266 1.19 -17.10 -18.15
CA ARG A 266 0.14 -17.92 -18.79
C ARG A 266 0.52 -19.39 -18.78
N GLU A 267 1.75 -19.71 -19.21
CA GLU A 267 2.27 -21.09 -19.20
C GLU A 267 2.15 -21.74 -17.82
N VAL A 268 2.54 -21.01 -16.76
CA VAL A 268 2.44 -21.48 -15.36
C VAL A 268 0.98 -21.76 -14.98
N VAL A 269 0.06 -20.85 -15.29
CA VAL A 269 -1.37 -21.01 -14.93
C VAL A 269 -2.02 -22.14 -15.71
N GLU A 270 -1.71 -22.29 -17.01
CA GLU A 270 -2.21 -23.38 -17.85
C GLU A 270 -1.71 -24.75 -17.37
N ALA A 271 -0.42 -24.86 -17.03
CA ALA A 271 0.14 -26.11 -16.49
C ALA A 271 -0.52 -26.49 -15.17
N ALA A 272 -0.69 -25.52 -14.25
CA ALA A 272 -1.33 -25.76 -12.96
C ALA A 272 -2.82 -26.16 -13.07
N ALA A 273 -3.50 -25.77 -14.15
CA ALA A 273 -4.88 -26.19 -14.41
C ALA A 273 -5.01 -27.65 -14.82
N THR A 274 -3.94 -28.27 -15.37
CA THR A 274 -3.94 -29.65 -15.87
C THR A 274 -3.44 -30.66 -14.82
N GLU A 275 -2.59 -30.23 -13.89
CA GLU A 275 -2.00 -31.07 -12.85
C GLU A 275 -2.21 -30.48 -11.45
N GLN A 276 -2.63 -31.32 -10.51
CA GLN A 276 -2.81 -30.88 -9.12
C GLN A 276 -1.50 -31.08 -8.31
N GLY A 277 -1.08 -30.05 -7.61
CA GLY A 277 0.10 -30.09 -6.73
C GLY A 277 1.33 -29.43 -7.35
N ALA A 278 2.51 -29.85 -6.91
CA ALA A 278 3.77 -29.34 -7.45
C ALA A 278 4.11 -30.09 -8.76
N LEU A 279 4.49 -29.35 -9.80
CA LEU A 279 4.85 -29.89 -11.10
C LEU A 279 6.13 -29.25 -11.63
N ALA A 280 6.72 -29.83 -12.67
CA ALA A 280 7.82 -29.23 -13.42
C ALA A 280 7.37 -28.91 -14.84
N LEU A 281 7.66 -27.71 -15.32
CA LEU A 281 7.44 -27.33 -16.72
C LEU A 281 8.42 -28.07 -17.63
N PRO A 282 8.17 -28.14 -18.96
CA PRO A 282 9.06 -28.80 -19.91
C PRO A 282 10.50 -28.26 -19.91
N ASP A 283 10.71 -27.02 -19.51
CA ASP A 283 12.01 -26.38 -19.38
C ASP A 283 12.70 -26.65 -18.02
N GLY A 284 12.07 -27.43 -17.14
CA GLY A 284 12.58 -27.83 -15.83
C GLY A 284 12.26 -26.84 -14.70
N ARG A 285 11.53 -25.74 -14.94
CA ARG A 285 11.07 -24.85 -13.87
C ARG A 285 10.08 -25.55 -12.96
N PHE A 286 10.34 -25.49 -11.65
CA PHE A 286 9.44 -26.00 -10.62
C PHE A 286 8.27 -25.02 -10.40
N VAL A 287 7.06 -25.55 -10.36
CA VAL A 287 5.82 -24.79 -10.14
C VAL A 287 5.08 -25.38 -8.94
N ASP A 288 4.86 -24.53 -7.96
CA ASP A 288 4.02 -24.78 -6.79
C ASP A 288 2.94 -23.70 -6.64
N ALA A 289 2.15 -23.79 -5.58
CA ALA A 289 1.10 -22.81 -5.31
C ALA A 289 1.61 -21.36 -5.21
N ALA A 290 2.83 -21.14 -4.72
CA ALA A 290 3.41 -19.80 -4.62
C ALA A 290 3.78 -19.22 -5.98
N VAL A 291 4.30 -20.06 -6.88
CA VAL A 291 4.61 -19.68 -8.27
C VAL A 291 3.33 -19.37 -9.04
N VAL A 292 2.28 -20.17 -8.90
CA VAL A 292 0.96 -19.94 -9.51
C VAL A 292 0.35 -18.62 -9.01
N GLU A 293 0.39 -18.37 -7.72
CA GLU A 293 -0.07 -17.09 -7.14
C GLU A 293 0.71 -15.89 -7.70
N GLY A 294 2.03 -16.06 -7.92
CA GLY A 294 2.88 -15.07 -8.60
C GLY A 294 2.42 -14.80 -10.03
N ALA A 295 2.16 -15.86 -10.80
CA ALA A 295 1.68 -15.77 -12.17
C ALA A 295 0.32 -15.06 -12.26
N HIS A 296 -0.62 -15.36 -11.38
CA HIS A 296 -1.90 -14.65 -11.32
C HIS A 296 -1.74 -13.16 -11.06
N ARG A 297 -0.80 -12.75 -10.19
CA ARG A 297 -0.50 -11.31 -9.96
C ARG A 297 0.04 -10.62 -11.21
N VAL A 298 0.91 -11.30 -11.97
CA VAL A 298 1.44 -10.77 -13.24
C VAL A 298 0.30 -10.57 -14.24
N LEU A 299 -0.58 -11.57 -14.42
CA LEU A 299 -1.70 -11.48 -15.35
C LEU A 299 -2.73 -10.41 -14.94
N ALA A 300 -3.01 -10.29 -13.64
CA ALA A 300 -3.88 -9.23 -13.12
C ALA A 300 -3.31 -7.83 -13.39
N LEU A 301 -1.98 -7.66 -13.30
CA LEU A 301 -1.33 -6.40 -13.60
C LEU A 301 -1.29 -6.13 -15.11
N ALA A 302 -1.13 -7.16 -15.95
CA ALA A 302 -1.18 -7.05 -17.40
C ALA A 302 -2.57 -6.57 -17.92
N ALA A 303 -3.65 -7.00 -17.27
CA ALA A 303 -5.01 -6.56 -17.61
C ALA A 303 -5.23 -5.04 -17.43
N ARG A 304 -4.35 -4.34 -16.70
CA ARG A 304 -4.35 -2.89 -16.58
C ARG A 304 -3.95 -2.17 -17.88
N ALA A 305 -3.11 -2.79 -18.71
CA ALA A 305 -2.55 -2.18 -19.92
C ALA A 305 -3.47 -2.27 -21.15
N GLY A 306 -4.55 -3.06 -21.07
CA GLY A 306 -5.60 -3.21 -22.11
C GLY A 306 -6.82 -2.41 -21.74
#